data_aa09e95dfe1f8b84a4c0f85684aab343
#
_entry.id   aa09e95dfe1f8b84a4c0f85684aab343
#
_cell.length_a   1.000
_cell.length_b   1.000
_cell.length_c   1.000
_cell.angle_alpha   90.00
_cell.angle_beta   90.00
_cell.angle_gamma   90.00
#
_symmetry.space_group_name_H-M   'P 1'
#
loop_
_entity.id
_entity.type
_entity.pdbx_description
1 polymer ?
#
loop_
_entity_poly.entity_id
_entity_poly.type
_entity_poly.pdbx_seq_one_letter_code
_entity_poly.pdbx_strand_id
1 'polypeptide(L)'
;MTSLLDTKFKTGQGGIVLTSAEDLLNWARLNSLWPMGFGIACCAIEMMQTFASGYDLDRFGVFPRPSPRQSDVMIVAGTVTFKMADRIRRLYEQMPEPRYVISMGSCSNCGGPYWEHGYHVVKGVNRVIPVDVYVPGCPPRPEALIGGILKLQEKIRGERLVAPTALLEMEAAEPA
;
A
#
# COMPACT_ATOMS: atom_id res chain seq x y z
N MET A 1 -15.24 2.32 -13.68
CA MET A 1 -14.18 1.97 -14.64
C MET A 1 -13.85 3.22 -15.43
N THR A 2 -13.18 4.18 -14.82
CA THR A 2 -12.62 5.33 -15.52
C THR A 2 -11.39 4.87 -16.25
N SER A 3 -11.39 5.08 -17.56
CA SER A 3 -10.40 4.55 -18.49
C SER A 3 -8.97 4.96 -18.11
N LEU A 4 -8.07 4.01 -18.16
CA LEU A 4 -6.60 4.17 -18.12
C LEU A 4 -6.07 5.20 -19.15
N LEU A 5 -6.94 5.80 -19.96
CA LEU A 5 -6.64 6.72 -21.04
C LEU A 5 -6.80 8.21 -20.68
N ASP A 6 -7.23 8.54 -19.46
CA ASP A 6 -7.40 9.96 -19.04
C ASP A 6 -6.14 10.60 -18.42
N THR A 7 -5.04 9.91 -18.38
CA THR A 7 -3.73 10.55 -18.24
C THR A 7 -3.46 11.27 -19.54
N LYS A 8 -3.30 12.57 -19.50
CA LYS A 8 -3.08 13.53 -20.59
C LYS A 8 -2.10 13.04 -21.66
N PHE A 9 -2.54 12.12 -22.51
CA PHE A 9 -1.81 11.74 -23.72
C PHE A 9 -1.98 12.87 -24.72
N LYS A 10 -0.98 13.73 -24.88
CA LYS A 10 -0.90 14.61 -26.02
C LYS A 10 -0.50 13.78 -27.24
N THR A 11 -1.48 13.36 -28.03
CA THR A 11 -1.20 12.80 -29.35
C THR A 11 -0.71 13.92 -30.28
N GLY A 12 0.58 13.92 -30.56
CA GLY A 12 1.10 14.70 -31.68
C GLY A 12 0.63 14.09 -33.00
N GLN A 13 0.50 14.90 -34.04
CA GLN A 13 0.23 14.42 -35.41
C GLN A 13 1.31 13.41 -35.82
N GLY A 14 0.99 12.13 -35.83
CA GLY A 14 1.96 11.07 -36.17
C GLY A 14 1.86 9.82 -35.27
N GLY A 15 0.87 9.72 -34.33
CA GLY A 15 0.66 8.52 -33.50
C GLY A 15 1.72 8.31 -32.42
N ILE A 16 2.53 9.30 -32.10
CA ILE A 16 3.51 9.26 -31.01
C ILE A 16 2.83 9.72 -29.74
N VAL A 17 2.80 8.84 -28.72
CA VAL A 17 2.31 9.15 -27.38
C VAL A 17 3.48 9.70 -26.56
N LEU A 18 3.39 10.98 -26.18
CA LEU A 18 4.36 11.61 -25.27
C LEU A 18 3.80 11.54 -23.86
N THR A 19 4.47 10.79 -23.00
CA THR A 19 4.17 10.72 -21.56
C THR A 19 5.41 11.15 -20.77
N SER A 20 5.22 11.67 -19.57
CA SER A 20 6.35 11.97 -18.70
C SER A 20 6.98 10.67 -18.18
N ALA A 21 8.27 10.69 -17.86
CA ALA A 21 8.94 9.53 -17.27
C ALA A 21 8.32 9.17 -15.91
N GLU A 22 7.86 10.16 -15.15
CA GLU A 22 7.16 9.94 -13.88
C GLU A 22 5.84 9.20 -14.06
N ASP A 23 5.03 9.57 -15.05
CA ASP A 23 3.77 8.89 -15.35
C ASP A 23 3.99 7.44 -15.74
N LEU A 24 5.04 7.17 -16.54
CA LEU A 24 5.41 5.81 -16.94
C LEU A 24 5.85 4.97 -15.73
N LEU A 25 6.69 5.53 -14.86
CA LEU A 25 7.13 4.86 -13.64
C LEU A 25 5.99 4.61 -12.67
N ASN A 26 5.11 5.57 -12.47
CA ASN A 26 3.92 5.40 -11.63
C ASN A 26 2.97 4.36 -12.22
N TRP A 27 2.78 4.35 -13.54
CA TRP A 27 2.00 3.31 -14.22
C TRP A 27 2.59 1.92 -14.00
N ALA A 28 3.91 1.76 -14.11
CA ALA A 28 4.58 0.49 -13.85
C ALA A 28 4.42 0.05 -12.38
N ARG A 29 4.60 0.95 -11.41
CA ARG A 29 4.49 0.67 -9.98
C ARG A 29 3.07 0.28 -9.57
N LEU A 30 2.05 1.00 -10.03
CA LEU A 30 0.66 0.70 -9.64
C LEU A 30 0.14 -0.62 -10.21
N ASN A 31 0.71 -1.09 -11.34
CA ASN A 31 0.33 -2.36 -11.96
C ASN A 31 1.18 -3.55 -11.46
N SER A 32 2.17 -3.32 -10.61
CA SER A 32 3.04 -4.35 -10.05
C SER A 32 3.27 -4.08 -8.56
N LEU A 33 2.23 -4.32 -7.76
CA LEU A 33 2.30 -4.19 -6.31
C LEU A 33 2.65 -5.54 -5.67
N TRP A 34 3.66 -5.53 -4.81
CA TRP A 34 4.13 -6.73 -4.13
C TRP A 34 3.90 -6.63 -2.63
N PRO A 35 2.70 -7.02 -2.16
CA PRO A 35 2.36 -6.91 -0.75
C PRO A 35 3.01 -7.98 0.10
N MET A 36 3.50 -7.58 1.27
CA MET A 36 3.80 -8.47 2.38
C MET A 36 2.55 -8.61 3.25
N GLY A 37 1.98 -9.80 3.30
CA GLY A 37 0.84 -10.11 4.15
C GLY A 37 1.28 -10.31 5.60
N PHE A 38 1.06 -9.32 6.45
CA PHE A 38 1.28 -9.45 7.88
C PHE A 38 -0.01 -9.84 8.60
N GLY A 39 -0.36 -11.13 8.47
CA GLY A 39 -1.56 -11.72 9.05
C GLY A 39 -1.34 -12.16 10.49
N ILE A 40 -2.00 -11.51 11.45
CA ILE A 40 -1.80 -11.73 12.90
C ILE A 40 -3.07 -12.14 13.64
N ALA A 41 -4.23 -12.11 13.00
CA ALA A 41 -5.50 -12.55 13.58
C ALA A 41 -6.50 -12.95 12.48
N CYS A 42 -7.81 -12.94 12.78
CA CYS A 42 -8.89 -13.37 11.88
C CYS A 42 -8.93 -12.65 10.53
N CYS A 43 -8.53 -11.39 10.44
CA CYS A 43 -8.45 -10.67 9.16
C CYS A 43 -7.45 -11.31 8.17
N ALA A 44 -6.49 -12.09 8.66
CA ALA A 44 -5.55 -12.83 7.81
C ALA A 44 -6.25 -13.87 6.92
N ILE A 45 -7.34 -14.47 7.40
CA ILE A 45 -8.10 -15.48 6.65
C ILE A 45 -8.77 -14.82 5.44
N GLU A 46 -9.41 -13.67 5.65
CA GLU A 46 -10.02 -12.90 4.56
C GLU A 46 -8.95 -12.35 3.59
N MET A 47 -7.80 -11.94 4.11
CA MET A 47 -6.66 -11.57 3.27
C MET A 47 -6.18 -12.75 2.42
N MET A 48 -6.04 -13.95 2.98
CA MET A 48 -5.68 -15.16 2.21
C MET A 48 -6.74 -15.49 1.16
N GLN A 49 -8.02 -15.34 1.49
CA GLN A 49 -9.12 -15.56 0.53
C GLN A 49 -9.04 -14.59 -0.66
N THR A 50 -8.55 -13.37 -0.45
CA THR A 50 -8.38 -12.37 -1.52
C THR A 50 -7.35 -12.81 -2.56
N PHE A 51 -6.32 -13.56 -2.14
CA PHE A 51 -5.32 -14.15 -3.04
C PHE A 51 -5.73 -15.52 -3.60
N ALA A 52 -6.79 -16.12 -3.07
CA ALA A 52 -7.28 -17.41 -3.54
C ALA A 52 -8.01 -17.29 -4.89
N SER A 53 -8.21 -18.43 -5.57
CA SER A 53 -8.77 -18.52 -6.92
C SER A 53 -10.12 -17.83 -7.12
N GLY A 54 -10.90 -17.64 -6.06
CA GLY A 54 -12.21 -16.97 -6.13
C GLY A 54 -12.15 -15.48 -6.43
N TYR A 55 -11.08 -14.81 -5.98
CA TYR A 55 -10.86 -13.36 -6.15
C TYR A 55 -9.66 -13.04 -7.02
N ASP A 56 -8.60 -13.84 -6.91
CA ASP A 56 -7.43 -13.81 -7.78
C ASP A 56 -6.83 -12.42 -7.96
N LEU A 57 -6.19 -11.91 -6.91
CA LEU A 57 -5.51 -10.60 -6.95
C LEU A 57 -4.34 -10.54 -7.94
N ASP A 58 -3.80 -11.68 -8.36
CA ASP A 58 -2.70 -11.74 -9.33
C ASP A 58 -3.09 -11.08 -10.66
N ARG A 59 -4.38 -11.18 -11.05
CA ARG A 59 -4.90 -10.50 -12.25
C ARG A 59 -4.85 -8.97 -12.19
N PHE A 60 -4.72 -8.41 -10.99
CA PHE A 60 -4.54 -6.95 -10.78
C PHE A 60 -3.06 -6.56 -10.68
N GLY A 61 -2.14 -7.50 -10.91
CA GLY A 61 -0.71 -7.28 -10.76
C GLY A 61 -0.25 -7.24 -9.31
N VAL A 62 -1.03 -7.82 -8.38
CA VAL A 62 -0.75 -7.82 -6.95
C VAL A 62 -0.32 -9.21 -6.51
N PHE A 63 0.99 -9.40 -6.32
CA PHE A 63 1.56 -10.69 -6.00
C PHE A 63 2.20 -10.71 -4.61
N PRO A 64 1.73 -11.57 -3.66
CA PRO A 64 2.22 -11.59 -2.29
C PRO A 64 3.67 -12.08 -2.21
N ARG A 65 4.46 -11.42 -1.35
CA ARG A 65 5.85 -11.78 -1.07
C ARG A 65 6.05 -12.09 0.42
N PRO A 66 6.89 -13.07 0.76
CA PRO A 66 7.12 -13.47 2.15
C PRO A 66 8.13 -12.56 2.88
N SER A 67 8.94 -11.80 2.14
CA SER A 67 10.02 -11.01 2.70
C SER A 67 9.74 -9.50 2.58
N PRO A 68 9.98 -8.71 3.63
CA PRO A 68 9.83 -7.26 3.58
C PRO A 68 10.78 -6.61 2.57
N ARG A 69 11.95 -7.19 2.32
CA ARG A 69 12.92 -6.67 1.35
C ARG A 69 12.51 -6.83 -0.12
N GLN A 70 11.50 -7.67 -0.36
CA GLN A 70 10.94 -7.93 -1.70
C GLN A 70 9.54 -7.31 -1.87
N SER A 71 9.08 -6.54 -0.89
CA SER A 71 7.72 -6.01 -0.84
C SER A 71 7.74 -4.49 -0.79
N ASP A 72 6.80 -3.87 -1.49
CA ASP A 72 6.56 -2.43 -1.52
C ASP A 72 5.30 -2.03 -0.73
N VAL A 73 4.41 -2.98 -0.46
CA VAL A 73 3.19 -2.77 0.32
C VAL A 73 3.19 -3.70 1.54
N MET A 74 2.83 -3.19 2.71
CA MET A 74 2.60 -3.98 3.92
C MET A 74 1.11 -4.00 4.24
N ILE A 75 0.51 -5.20 4.30
CA ILE A 75 -0.89 -5.37 4.73
C ILE A 75 -0.89 -5.87 6.17
N VAL A 76 -1.25 -5.00 7.12
CA VAL A 76 -1.39 -5.38 8.54
C VAL A 76 -2.82 -5.86 8.78
N ALA A 77 -3.00 -7.17 8.89
CA ALA A 77 -4.30 -7.82 8.98
C ALA A 77 -4.51 -8.48 10.35
N GLY A 78 -5.14 -7.76 11.27
CA GLY A 78 -5.51 -8.30 12.58
C GLY A 78 -5.16 -7.41 13.78
N THR A 79 -5.20 -8.00 14.97
CA THR A 79 -5.02 -7.30 16.24
C THR A 79 -3.54 -7.05 16.51
N VAL A 80 -3.16 -5.78 16.60
CA VAL A 80 -1.80 -5.38 16.93
C VAL A 80 -1.62 -5.35 18.44
N THR A 81 -0.78 -6.24 18.96
CA THR A 81 -0.41 -6.24 20.38
C THR A 81 0.90 -5.46 20.59
N PHE A 82 1.15 -5.00 21.83
CA PHE A 82 2.40 -4.32 22.17
C PHE A 82 3.64 -5.18 21.86
N LYS A 83 3.57 -6.51 22.04
CA LYS A 83 4.65 -7.43 21.69
C LYS A 83 4.89 -7.51 20.19
N MET A 84 3.85 -7.32 19.38
CA MET A 84 3.96 -7.35 17.92
C MET A 84 4.33 -5.98 17.33
N ALA A 85 4.08 -4.89 18.05
CA ALA A 85 4.35 -3.54 17.56
C ALA A 85 5.82 -3.35 17.16
N ASP A 86 6.77 -3.82 17.99
CA ASP A 86 8.20 -3.76 17.67
C ASP A 86 8.57 -4.57 16.42
N ARG A 87 7.87 -5.71 16.19
CA ARG A 87 8.10 -6.55 15.00
C ARG A 87 7.59 -5.87 13.75
N ILE A 88 6.39 -5.26 13.82
CA ILE A 88 5.80 -4.49 12.72
C ILE A 88 6.74 -3.35 12.32
N ARG A 89 7.25 -2.59 13.31
CA ARG A 89 8.17 -1.49 13.07
C ARG A 89 9.45 -1.96 12.38
N ARG A 90 10.08 -3.02 12.87
CA ARG A 90 11.30 -3.58 12.28
C ARG A 90 11.09 -4.07 10.85
N LEU A 91 9.96 -4.73 10.57
CA LEU A 91 9.63 -5.19 9.23
C LEU A 91 9.39 -4.01 8.28
N TYR A 92 8.69 -2.98 8.76
CA TYR A 92 8.48 -1.75 7.99
C TYR A 92 9.79 -1.05 7.64
N GLU A 93 10.73 -0.96 8.59
CA GLU A 93 12.06 -0.37 8.36
C GLU A 93 12.91 -1.17 7.36
N GLN A 94 12.65 -2.48 7.20
CA GLN A 94 13.33 -3.35 6.24
C GLN A 94 12.76 -3.29 4.83
N MET A 95 11.61 -2.66 4.63
CA MET A 95 11.03 -2.48 3.31
C MET A 95 11.78 -1.39 2.53
N PRO A 96 12.02 -1.60 1.22
CA PRO A 96 12.60 -0.58 0.37
C PRO A 96 11.62 0.59 0.17
N GLU A 97 12.13 1.78 -0.08
CA GLU A 97 11.33 2.93 -0.48
C GLU A 97 11.14 2.93 -2.01
N PRO A 98 9.98 3.36 -2.48
CA PRO A 98 8.77 3.79 -1.77
C PRO A 98 7.97 2.63 -1.19
N ARG A 99 7.48 2.79 0.03
CA ARG A 99 6.76 1.75 0.78
C ARG A 99 5.40 2.27 1.26
N TYR A 100 4.41 1.39 1.22
CA TYR A 100 3.03 1.71 1.57
C TYR A 100 2.47 0.76 2.61
N VAL A 101 1.51 1.23 3.40
CA VAL A 101 0.88 0.43 4.46
C VAL A 101 -0.63 0.46 4.32
N ILE A 102 -1.23 -0.72 4.25
CA ILE A 102 -2.68 -0.94 4.34
C ILE A 102 -3.01 -1.50 5.71
N SER A 103 -3.82 -0.80 6.47
CA SER A 103 -4.38 -1.28 7.74
C SER A 103 -5.71 -1.98 7.48
N MET A 104 -5.78 -3.29 7.73
CA MET A 104 -6.95 -4.12 7.44
C MET A 104 -7.68 -4.53 8.72
N GLY A 105 -8.92 -4.10 8.83
CA GLY A 105 -9.84 -4.46 9.90
C GLY A 105 -9.81 -3.53 11.10
N SER A 106 -10.89 -3.56 11.88
CA SER A 106 -11.10 -2.67 13.03
C SER A 106 -9.99 -2.79 14.07
N CYS A 107 -9.47 -3.99 14.29
CA CYS A 107 -8.40 -4.20 15.28
C CYS A 107 -7.10 -3.48 14.88
N SER A 108 -6.71 -3.54 13.62
CA SER A 108 -5.54 -2.83 13.10
C SER A 108 -5.79 -1.31 13.03
N ASN A 109 -7.03 -0.90 12.68
CA ASN A 109 -7.38 0.51 12.50
C ASN A 109 -7.44 1.28 13.83
N CYS A 110 -8.06 0.69 14.87
CA CYS A 110 -8.32 1.39 16.13
C CYS A 110 -8.28 0.51 17.38
N GLY A 111 -7.91 -0.78 17.29
CA GLY A 111 -7.98 -1.72 18.39
C GLY A 111 -9.26 -2.56 18.41
N GLY A 112 -10.29 -2.17 17.64
CA GLY A 112 -11.54 -2.91 17.46
C GLY A 112 -12.27 -3.26 18.75
N PRO A 113 -12.78 -4.50 18.90
CA PRO A 113 -13.50 -4.94 20.09
C PRO A 113 -12.68 -4.89 21.38
N TYR A 114 -11.35 -4.88 21.27
CA TYR A 114 -10.42 -4.88 22.41
C TYR A 114 -10.01 -3.48 22.85
N TRP A 115 -10.60 -2.44 22.26
CA TRP A 115 -10.19 -1.05 22.50
C TRP A 115 -10.34 -0.64 23.96
N GLU A 116 -11.45 -1.02 24.60
CA GLU A 116 -11.78 -0.55 25.96
C GLU A 116 -11.03 -1.32 27.05
N HIS A 117 -11.07 -2.66 26.96
CA HIS A 117 -10.57 -3.53 28.05
C HIS A 117 -9.29 -4.30 27.69
N GLY A 118 -8.81 -4.18 26.46
CA GLY A 118 -7.61 -4.88 26.00
C GLY A 118 -6.32 -4.20 26.45
N TYR A 119 -5.78 -4.56 27.60
CA TYR A 119 -4.51 -4.03 28.11
C TYR A 119 -3.30 -4.32 27.22
N HIS A 120 -3.37 -5.34 26.38
CA HIS A 120 -2.30 -5.82 25.52
C HIS A 120 -2.37 -5.28 24.09
N VAL A 121 -3.42 -4.57 23.72
CA VAL A 121 -3.69 -4.14 22.34
C VAL A 121 -3.29 -2.68 22.12
N VAL A 122 -2.57 -2.46 21.02
CA VAL A 122 -2.26 -1.11 20.52
C VAL A 122 -3.52 -0.55 19.85
N LYS A 123 -3.92 0.65 20.23
CA LYS A 123 -5.14 1.31 19.76
C LYS A 123 -4.95 1.94 18.38
N GLY A 124 -4.61 1.11 17.41
CA GLY A 124 -4.35 1.46 16.01
C GLY A 124 -2.88 1.32 15.61
N VAL A 125 -2.66 0.72 14.44
CA VAL A 125 -1.30 0.51 13.88
C VAL A 125 -0.64 1.83 13.48
N ASN A 126 -1.41 2.87 13.24
CA ASN A 126 -0.92 4.23 12.96
C ASN A 126 -0.10 4.84 14.09
N ARG A 127 -0.17 4.27 15.30
CA ARG A 127 0.70 4.66 16.43
C ARG A 127 2.09 4.04 16.35
N VAL A 128 2.28 3.05 15.48
CA VAL A 128 3.53 2.30 15.32
C VAL A 128 4.23 2.67 14.02
N ILE A 129 3.48 2.70 12.92
CA ILE A 129 3.94 3.00 11.56
C ILE A 129 2.93 3.90 10.83
N PRO A 130 3.36 4.71 9.85
CA PRO A 130 2.43 5.48 9.02
C PRO A 130 1.53 4.55 8.21
N VAL A 131 0.26 4.94 8.04
CA VAL A 131 -0.75 4.17 7.31
C VAL A 131 -1.26 4.99 6.14
N ASP A 132 -1.28 4.39 4.95
CA ASP A 132 -1.74 5.03 3.72
C ASP A 132 -3.22 4.79 3.45
N VAL A 133 -3.70 3.56 3.70
CA VAL A 133 -5.08 3.16 3.44
C VAL A 133 -5.64 2.38 4.62
N TYR A 134 -6.86 2.71 5.02
CA TYR A 134 -7.63 1.99 6.03
C TYR A 134 -8.75 1.20 5.39
N VAL A 135 -8.85 -0.09 5.70
CA VAL A 135 -9.93 -0.98 5.28
C VAL A 135 -10.79 -1.33 6.49
N PRO A 136 -12.02 -0.80 6.59
CA PRO A 136 -12.90 -1.06 7.72
C PRO A 136 -13.56 -2.44 7.61
N GLY A 137 -13.89 -3.02 8.77
CA GLY A 137 -14.59 -4.30 8.90
C GLY A 137 -14.06 -5.13 10.07
N CYS A 138 -14.79 -6.17 10.48
CA CYS A 138 -14.38 -7.07 11.58
C CYS A 138 -14.89 -8.51 11.36
N PRO A 139 -14.22 -9.31 10.52
CA PRO A 139 -13.23 -8.94 9.52
C PRO A 139 -13.84 -8.22 8.30
N PRO A 140 -13.07 -7.42 7.55
CA PRO A 140 -13.53 -6.91 6.25
C PRO A 140 -13.60 -8.04 5.23
N ARG A 141 -14.58 -7.98 4.35
CA ARG A 141 -14.69 -8.94 3.24
C ARG A 141 -13.53 -8.76 2.25
N PRO A 142 -13.19 -9.79 1.45
CA PRO A 142 -12.15 -9.71 0.42
C PRO A 142 -12.33 -8.54 -0.54
N GLU A 143 -13.57 -8.22 -0.94
CA GLU A 143 -13.89 -7.10 -1.83
C GLU A 143 -13.50 -5.75 -1.21
N ALA A 144 -13.61 -5.63 0.12
CA ALA A 144 -13.22 -4.41 0.81
C ALA A 144 -11.68 -4.22 0.78
N LEU A 145 -10.91 -5.31 0.87
CA LEU A 145 -9.46 -5.25 0.71
C LEU A 145 -9.07 -4.91 -0.73
N ILE A 146 -9.74 -5.50 -1.73
CA ILE A 146 -9.55 -5.15 -3.14
C ILE A 146 -9.81 -3.65 -3.34
N GLY A 147 -10.91 -3.13 -2.80
CA GLY A 147 -11.22 -1.70 -2.83
C GLY A 147 -10.16 -0.83 -2.16
N GLY A 148 -9.53 -1.33 -1.08
CA GLY A 148 -8.39 -0.68 -0.41
C GLY A 148 -7.15 -0.63 -1.30
N ILE A 149 -6.84 -1.72 -2.01
CA ILE A 149 -5.73 -1.79 -2.97
C ILE A 149 -5.96 -0.84 -4.15
N LEU A 150 -7.18 -0.77 -4.69
CA LEU A 150 -7.51 0.16 -5.75
C LEU A 150 -7.33 1.63 -5.32
N LYS A 151 -7.70 1.96 -4.07
CA LYS A 151 -7.44 3.31 -3.51
C LYS A 151 -5.95 3.60 -3.38
N LEU A 152 -5.14 2.59 -3.01
CA LEU A 152 -3.69 2.75 -2.98
C LEU A 152 -3.13 3.00 -4.37
N GLN A 153 -3.62 2.29 -5.38
CA GLN A 153 -3.23 2.51 -6.78
C GLN A 153 -3.58 3.92 -7.25
N GLU A 154 -4.73 4.46 -6.86
CA GLU A 154 -5.10 5.87 -7.16
C GLU A 154 -4.12 6.86 -6.48
N LYS A 155 -3.71 6.59 -5.24
CA LYS A 155 -2.72 7.40 -4.52
C LYS A 155 -1.39 7.40 -5.28
N ILE A 156 -0.86 6.23 -5.63
CA ILE A 156 0.40 6.07 -6.36
C ILE A 156 0.36 6.79 -7.72
N ARG A 157 -0.77 6.77 -8.42
CA ARG A 157 -0.94 7.48 -9.70
C ARG A 157 -0.73 8.97 -9.60
N GLY A 158 -1.14 9.57 -8.47
CA GLY A 158 -1.00 11.01 -8.20
C GLY A 158 0.32 11.41 -7.54
N GLU A 159 1.17 10.46 -7.20
CA GLU A 159 2.42 10.71 -6.48
C GLU A 159 3.52 11.22 -7.40
N ARG A 160 4.30 12.20 -6.92
CA ARG A 160 5.53 12.63 -7.58
C ARG A 160 6.70 11.90 -6.95
N LEU A 161 7.51 11.22 -7.79
CA LEU A 161 8.69 10.45 -7.36
C LEU A 161 9.83 11.34 -6.90
N VAL A 162 9.95 12.52 -7.51
CA VAL A 162 10.96 13.50 -7.16
C VAL A 162 10.29 14.62 -6.37
N ALA A 163 10.65 14.76 -5.10
CA ALA A 163 10.20 15.89 -4.30
C ALA A 163 10.73 17.19 -4.92
N PRO A 164 9.90 18.25 -5.03
CA PRO A 164 10.32 19.50 -5.64
C PRO A 164 11.54 20.12 -4.93
N THR A 165 11.75 19.84 -3.65
CA THR A 165 12.95 20.24 -2.88
C THR A 165 14.22 19.56 -3.38
N ALA A 166 14.17 18.29 -3.76
CA ALA A 166 15.35 17.58 -4.28
C ALA A 166 15.78 18.10 -5.66
N LEU A 167 14.84 18.53 -6.49
CA LEU A 167 15.17 19.19 -7.78
C LEU A 167 15.86 20.54 -7.57
N LEU A 168 15.42 21.33 -6.59
CA LEU A 168 16.05 22.61 -6.26
C LEU A 168 17.47 22.44 -5.69
N GLU A 169 17.70 21.35 -4.94
CA GLU A 169 19.05 21.00 -4.43
C GLU A 169 19.98 20.52 -5.54
N MET A 170 19.46 19.79 -6.53
CA MET A 170 20.24 19.37 -7.69
C MET A 170 20.60 20.54 -8.61
N GLU A 171 19.69 21.50 -8.85
CA GLU A 171 19.97 22.73 -9.60
C GLU A 171 20.95 23.64 -8.88
N ALA A 172 20.93 23.67 -7.54
CA ALA A 172 21.86 24.46 -6.72
C ALA A 172 23.27 23.82 -6.63
N ALA A 173 23.41 22.54 -7.00
CA ALA A 173 24.68 21.80 -6.94
C ALA A 173 25.44 21.77 -8.28
N GLU A 174 24.94 22.41 -9.36
CA GLU A 174 25.69 22.58 -10.60
C GLU A 174 26.77 23.68 -10.42
N PRO A 175 28.06 23.32 -10.46
CA PRO A 175 29.12 24.30 -10.35
C PRO A 175 29.20 25.15 -11.62
N ALA A 176 29.26 26.45 -11.44
CA ALA A 176 29.52 27.44 -12.49
C ALA A 176 30.89 27.26 -13.14
#